data_50341d1d520fc7e7612e012fffbecee6
#
_entry.id   50341d1d520fc7e7612e012fffbecee6
#
_cell.length_a   1.000
_cell.length_b   1.000
_cell.length_c   1.000
_cell.angle_alpha   90.00
_cell.angle_beta   90.00
_cell.angle_gamma   90.00
#
_symmetry.space_group_name_H-M   'P 1'
#
loop_
_entity.id
_entity.type
_entity.pdbx_description
1 polymer ?
#
loop_
_entity_poly.entity_id
_entity_poly.type
_entity_poly.pdbx_seq_one_letter_code
_entity_poly.pdbx_strand_id
1 'polypeptide(L)'
;MLLLGLLSFLLIIKGIEVQKAAIFVDVQNIYYTTKQTFSRSFNYRHFWQSIANDYEIVNAFAYAIDRGDAQQQKFQSALRHIGFDVKLKPFIQRSDGSAKGDWDVGITIDILEVAPHVDTIILLSGDGDFDRLLTKTRQQYSCKTIVFGVRNLTANSLINASSEFVTIDEQWLL
;
A
#
# COMPACT_ATOMS: atom_id res chain seq x y z
N MET A 1 16.96 15.80 -3.81
CA MET A 1 17.27 15.59 -2.39
C MET A 1 17.32 16.87 -1.57
N LEU A 2 17.94 17.96 -2.03
CA LEU A 2 18.00 19.25 -1.31
C LEU A 2 16.64 19.96 -1.14
N LEU A 3 15.73 19.90 -2.12
CA LEU A 3 14.42 20.56 -2.06
C LEU A 3 13.46 19.92 -1.02
N LEU A 4 13.47 18.60 -0.86
CA LEU A 4 12.66 17.90 0.16
C LEU A 4 13.11 18.26 1.57
N GLY A 5 14.43 18.37 1.80
CA GLY A 5 14.99 18.81 3.08
C GLY A 5 14.62 20.25 3.44
N LEU A 6 14.55 21.16 2.44
CA LEU A 6 14.12 22.55 2.67
C LEU A 6 12.63 22.67 3.00
N LEU A 7 11.79 21.87 2.34
CA LEU A 7 10.34 21.86 2.61
C LEU A 7 10.03 21.34 4.03
N SER A 8 10.68 20.25 4.45
CA SER A 8 10.58 19.75 5.82
C SER A 8 11.09 20.74 6.84
N PHE A 9 12.19 21.44 6.54
CA PHE A 9 12.75 22.47 7.43
C PHE A 9 11.85 23.71 7.53
N LEU A 10 11.21 24.12 6.44
CA LEU A 10 10.24 25.24 6.43
C LEU A 10 8.93 24.90 7.17
N LEU A 11 8.49 23.63 7.12
CA LEU A 11 7.32 23.15 7.87
C LEU A 11 7.59 23.09 9.38
N ILE A 12 8.80 22.67 9.78
CA ILE A 12 9.25 22.69 11.20
C ILE A 12 9.26 24.10 11.77
N ILE A 13 9.69 25.09 10.99
CA ILE A 13 9.69 26.50 11.41
C ILE A 13 8.28 27.05 11.61
N LYS A 14 7.27 26.47 10.93
CA LYS A 14 5.84 26.83 11.09
C LYS A 14 5.13 26.07 12.20
N GLY A 15 5.81 25.17 12.94
CA GLY A 15 5.20 24.35 13.99
C GLY A 15 4.23 23.30 13.44
N ILE A 16 4.31 22.97 12.14
CA ILE A 16 3.52 21.90 11.51
C ILE A 16 4.38 20.64 11.54
N GLU A 17 4.05 19.74 12.43
CA GLU A 17 4.70 18.42 12.48
C GLU A 17 4.29 17.61 11.23
N VAL A 18 5.29 17.14 10.46
CA VAL A 18 5.01 16.30 9.28
C VAL A 18 4.55 14.93 9.78
N GLN A 19 3.34 14.52 9.38
CA GLN A 19 2.76 13.25 9.79
C GLN A 19 3.54 12.06 9.19
N LYS A 20 3.81 11.06 10.03
CA LYS A 20 4.45 9.81 9.62
C LYS A 20 3.45 8.86 9.01
N ALA A 21 3.77 8.33 7.85
CA ALA A 21 2.95 7.34 7.18
C ALA A 21 3.71 6.03 6.94
N ALA A 22 2.96 4.92 7.01
CA ALA A 22 3.40 3.61 6.57
C ALA A 22 2.51 3.11 5.44
N ILE A 23 3.12 2.53 4.40
CA ILE A 23 2.47 2.07 3.18
C ILE A 23 2.52 0.54 3.10
N PHE A 24 1.39 -0.06 2.78
CA PHE A 24 1.22 -1.51 2.62
C PHE A 24 0.53 -1.79 1.30
N VAL A 25 1.19 -2.50 0.40
CA VAL A 25 0.69 -2.77 -0.95
C VAL A 25 0.43 -4.25 -1.14
N ASP A 26 -0.82 -4.63 -1.30
CA ASP A 26 -1.20 -5.92 -1.86
C ASP A 26 -1.00 -5.87 -3.38
N VAL A 27 0.21 -6.22 -3.83
CA VAL A 27 0.61 -6.10 -5.24
C VAL A 27 -0.30 -6.90 -6.14
N GLN A 28 -0.74 -8.08 -5.72
CA GLN A 28 -1.57 -8.96 -6.51
C GLN A 28 -2.97 -8.38 -6.71
N ASN A 29 -3.59 -7.90 -5.64
CA ASN A 29 -4.92 -7.27 -5.71
C ASN A 29 -4.88 -6.03 -6.61
N ILE A 30 -3.90 -5.14 -6.44
CA ILE A 30 -3.76 -3.93 -7.25
C ILE A 30 -3.51 -4.27 -8.72
N TYR A 31 -2.66 -5.27 -9.01
CA TYR A 31 -2.41 -5.71 -10.38
C TYR A 31 -3.68 -6.19 -11.07
N TYR A 32 -4.43 -7.10 -10.44
CA TYR A 32 -5.62 -7.68 -11.05
C TYR A 32 -6.75 -6.66 -11.21
N THR A 33 -6.98 -5.84 -10.20
CA THR A 33 -8.09 -4.86 -10.24
C THR A 33 -7.84 -3.76 -11.28
N THR A 34 -6.61 -3.25 -11.40
CA THR A 34 -6.27 -2.24 -12.41
C THR A 34 -6.26 -2.83 -13.83
N LYS A 35 -5.73 -4.04 -14.01
CA LYS A 35 -5.76 -4.72 -15.30
C LYS A 35 -7.17 -5.06 -15.76
N GLN A 36 -8.03 -5.53 -14.86
CA GLN A 36 -9.42 -5.87 -15.17
C GLN A 36 -10.24 -4.64 -15.59
N THR A 37 -10.03 -3.52 -14.90
CA THR A 37 -10.85 -2.31 -15.12
C THR A 37 -10.32 -1.43 -16.24
N PHE A 38 -9.00 -1.25 -16.32
CA PHE A 38 -8.38 -0.25 -17.19
C PHE A 38 -7.44 -0.84 -18.24
N SER A 39 -7.12 -2.14 -18.18
CA SER A 39 -6.08 -2.80 -18.99
C SER A 39 -4.68 -2.15 -18.85
N ARG A 40 -4.46 -1.40 -17.79
CA ARG A 40 -3.24 -0.64 -17.49
C ARG A 40 -2.65 -1.07 -16.16
N SER A 41 -1.42 -0.67 -15.89
CA SER A 41 -0.71 -0.96 -14.63
C SER A 41 -0.72 0.26 -13.72
N PHE A 42 -0.72 0.02 -12.41
CA PHE A 42 -0.62 1.07 -11.41
C PHE A 42 0.76 1.75 -11.46
N ASN A 43 0.79 3.08 -11.34
CA ASN A 43 2.00 3.89 -11.36
C ASN A 43 2.56 4.09 -9.96
N TYR A 44 3.32 3.13 -9.46
CA TYR A 44 3.92 3.16 -8.11
C TYR A 44 4.84 4.35 -7.88
N ARG A 45 5.54 4.83 -8.92
CA ARG A 45 6.43 6.00 -8.81
C ARG A 45 5.64 7.28 -8.59
N HIS A 46 4.59 7.49 -9.36
CA HIS A 46 3.70 8.64 -9.19
C HIS A 46 3.01 8.62 -7.83
N PHE A 47 2.50 7.46 -7.42
CA PHE A 47 1.93 7.24 -6.09
C PHE A 47 2.91 7.62 -4.98
N TRP A 48 4.13 7.09 -5.01
CA TRP A 48 5.18 7.41 -4.03
C TRP A 48 5.44 8.91 -3.93
N GLN A 49 5.61 9.57 -5.08
CA GLN A 49 5.85 11.01 -5.13
C GLN A 49 4.70 11.81 -4.52
N SER A 50 3.46 11.41 -4.81
CA SER A 50 2.26 12.06 -4.26
C SER A 50 2.19 11.92 -2.74
N ILE A 51 2.44 10.72 -2.20
CA ILE A 51 2.43 10.51 -0.75
C ILE A 51 3.59 11.23 -0.07
N ALA A 52 4.78 11.22 -0.65
CA ALA A 52 5.96 11.88 -0.08
C ALA A 52 5.87 13.42 -0.03
N ASN A 53 4.93 14.03 -0.77
CA ASN A 53 4.66 15.45 -0.65
C ASN A 53 3.94 15.83 0.66
N ASP A 54 3.11 14.93 1.17
CA ASP A 54 2.22 15.21 2.31
C ASP A 54 2.66 14.51 3.60
N TYR A 55 3.45 13.44 3.49
CA TYR A 55 3.84 12.56 4.60
C TYR A 55 5.33 12.26 4.63
N GLU A 56 5.86 12.05 5.83
CA GLU A 56 7.13 11.35 6.03
C GLU A 56 6.87 9.83 5.92
N ILE A 57 7.32 9.20 4.83
CA ILE A 57 7.18 7.76 4.64
C ILE A 57 8.26 7.05 5.47
N VAL A 58 7.86 6.44 6.58
CA VAL A 58 8.78 5.74 7.49
C VAL A 58 8.89 4.25 7.23
N ASN A 59 7.82 3.64 6.68
CA ASN A 59 7.80 2.25 6.23
C ASN A 59 7.01 2.17 4.92
N ALA A 60 7.46 1.32 4.00
CA ALA A 60 6.71 1.02 2.78
C ALA A 60 6.98 -0.42 2.35
N PHE A 61 5.96 -1.26 2.43
CA PHE A 61 6.04 -2.68 2.10
C PHE A 61 5.22 -3.00 0.86
N ALA A 62 5.79 -3.80 -0.03
CA ALA A 62 5.08 -4.35 -1.18
C ALA A 62 5.10 -5.88 -1.11
N TYR A 63 3.94 -6.48 -1.01
CA TYR A 63 3.75 -7.92 -0.83
C TYR A 63 3.46 -8.57 -2.17
N ALA A 64 4.34 -9.45 -2.61
CA ALA A 64 4.24 -10.11 -3.90
C ALA A 64 4.50 -11.62 -3.81
N ILE A 65 4.09 -12.33 -4.86
CA ILE A 65 4.34 -13.76 -5.01
C ILE A 65 5.47 -13.92 -5.99
N ASP A 66 6.48 -14.70 -5.61
CA ASP A 66 7.60 -15.03 -6.49
C ASP A 66 7.26 -16.25 -7.35
N ARG A 67 7.14 -16.03 -8.66
CA ARG A 67 6.98 -17.08 -9.67
C ARG A 67 8.27 -17.40 -10.41
N GLY A 68 9.37 -16.71 -10.07
CA GLY A 68 10.69 -16.95 -10.63
C GLY A 68 10.90 -16.45 -12.06
N ASP A 69 9.95 -15.68 -12.64
CA ASP A 69 10.11 -15.16 -14.00
C ASP A 69 10.86 -13.81 -14.03
N ALA A 70 11.58 -13.57 -15.15
CA ALA A 70 12.41 -12.39 -15.33
C ALA A 70 11.63 -11.07 -15.35
N GLN A 71 10.35 -11.07 -15.79
CA GLN A 71 9.53 -9.87 -15.83
C GLN A 71 9.12 -9.46 -14.41
N GLN A 72 8.76 -10.41 -13.56
CA GLN A 72 8.48 -10.16 -12.16
C GLN A 72 9.72 -9.65 -11.40
N GLN A 73 10.89 -10.21 -11.68
CA GLN A 73 12.15 -9.76 -11.07
C GLN A 73 12.44 -8.29 -11.42
N LYS A 74 12.21 -7.87 -12.67
CA LYS A 74 12.36 -6.48 -13.10
C LYS A 74 11.37 -5.56 -12.37
N PHE A 75 10.12 -5.99 -12.24
CA PHE A 75 9.09 -5.23 -11.51
C PHE A 75 9.43 -5.10 -10.02
N GLN A 76 9.83 -6.18 -9.35
CA GLN A 76 10.25 -6.16 -7.95
C GLN A 76 11.48 -5.25 -7.76
N SER A 77 12.44 -5.29 -8.69
CA SER A 77 13.60 -4.39 -8.67
C SER A 77 13.18 -2.92 -8.81
N ALA A 78 12.22 -2.62 -9.70
CA ALA A 78 11.68 -1.26 -9.85
C ALA A 78 11.01 -0.77 -8.56
N LEU A 79 10.24 -1.61 -7.86
CA LEU A 79 9.64 -1.26 -6.57
C LEU A 79 10.70 -0.94 -5.51
N ARG A 80 11.76 -1.75 -5.42
CA ARG A 80 12.88 -1.47 -4.49
C ARG A 80 13.59 -0.14 -4.81
N HIS A 81 13.76 0.18 -6.09
CA HIS A 81 14.36 1.47 -6.50
C HIS A 81 13.47 2.69 -6.19
N ILE A 82 12.15 2.50 -6.09
CA ILE A 82 11.24 3.56 -5.63
C ILE A 82 11.38 3.79 -4.12
N GLY A 83 11.63 2.73 -3.34
CA GLY A 83 11.78 2.78 -1.89
C GLY A 83 10.99 1.73 -1.13
N PHE A 84 10.30 0.81 -1.82
CA PHE A 84 9.56 -0.27 -1.17
C PHE A 84 10.49 -1.39 -0.69
N ASP A 85 10.22 -1.88 0.52
CA ASP A 85 10.68 -3.20 0.95
C ASP A 85 9.74 -4.26 0.36
N VAL A 86 10.27 -5.08 -0.57
CA VAL A 86 9.49 -6.08 -1.29
C VAL A 86 9.55 -7.40 -0.56
N LYS A 87 8.43 -7.81 0.02
CA LYS A 87 8.25 -9.09 0.69
C LYS A 87 7.71 -10.14 -0.28
N LEU A 88 8.39 -11.28 -0.37
CA LEU A 88 8.08 -12.34 -1.32
C LEU A 88 7.66 -13.62 -0.63
N LYS A 89 6.60 -14.25 -1.16
CA LYS A 89 6.26 -15.66 -0.88
C LYS A 89 6.46 -16.49 -2.13
N PRO A 90 6.95 -17.73 -2.02
CA PRO A 90 7.01 -18.64 -3.16
C PRO A 90 5.59 -18.96 -3.65
N PHE A 91 5.43 -19.09 -4.96
CA PHE A 91 4.19 -19.60 -5.54
C PHE A 91 4.07 -21.08 -5.24
N ILE A 92 3.04 -21.48 -4.49
CA ILE A 92 2.76 -22.89 -4.17
C ILE A 92 1.47 -23.28 -4.89
N GLN A 93 1.59 -24.11 -5.92
CA GLN A 93 0.44 -24.76 -6.55
C GLN A 93 0.14 -26.07 -5.81
N ARG A 94 -1.08 -26.20 -5.31
CA ARG A 94 -1.53 -27.43 -4.66
C ARG A 94 -1.94 -28.47 -5.67
N SER A 95 -1.90 -29.75 -5.30
CA SER A 95 -2.30 -30.88 -6.14
C SER A 95 -3.77 -30.85 -6.56
N ASP A 96 -4.62 -30.11 -5.85
CA ASP A 96 -6.04 -29.89 -6.16
C ASP A 96 -6.29 -28.74 -7.17
N GLY A 97 -5.23 -28.14 -7.73
CA GLY A 97 -5.28 -27.00 -8.65
C GLY A 97 -5.45 -25.63 -7.99
N SER A 98 -5.63 -25.56 -6.67
CA SER A 98 -5.68 -24.29 -5.95
C SER A 98 -4.28 -23.70 -5.76
N ALA A 99 -4.16 -22.38 -5.85
CA ALA A 99 -2.94 -21.66 -5.52
C ALA A 99 -3.05 -21.06 -4.13
N LYS A 100 -2.05 -21.29 -3.26
CA LYS A 100 -1.92 -20.59 -1.99
C LYS A 100 -0.86 -19.53 -2.12
N GLY A 101 -1.23 -18.28 -1.94
CA GLY A 101 -0.28 -17.18 -2.09
C GLY A 101 -0.84 -15.81 -1.69
N ASP A 102 -1.87 -15.77 -0.80
CA ASP A 102 -2.29 -14.50 -0.23
C ASP A 102 -1.32 -14.01 0.85
N TRP A 103 -1.31 -12.71 1.04
CA TRP A 103 -0.50 -12.03 2.05
C TRP A 103 -1.33 -11.45 3.20
N ASP A 104 -2.63 -11.76 3.30
CA ASP A 104 -3.56 -11.11 4.21
C ASP A 104 -3.10 -11.18 5.67
N VAL A 105 -2.66 -12.36 6.11
CA VAL A 105 -2.10 -12.54 7.46
C VAL A 105 -0.80 -11.76 7.63
N GLY A 106 0.09 -11.78 6.64
CA GLY A 106 1.37 -11.06 6.69
C GLY A 106 1.17 -9.55 6.73
N ILE A 107 0.31 -9.02 5.87
CA ILE A 107 -0.07 -7.60 5.86
C ILE A 107 -0.69 -7.20 7.20
N THR A 108 -1.59 -8.05 7.74
CA THR A 108 -2.24 -7.81 9.02
C THR A 108 -1.25 -7.70 10.17
N ILE A 109 -0.29 -8.62 10.24
CA ILE A 109 0.74 -8.62 11.29
C ILE A 109 1.59 -7.36 11.18
N ASP A 110 2.10 -7.05 9.98
CA ASP A 110 2.98 -5.90 9.77
C ASP A 110 2.26 -4.57 10.06
N ILE A 111 0.98 -4.43 9.69
CA ILE A 111 0.19 -3.23 10.02
C ILE A 111 0.05 -3.07 11.53
N LEU A 112 -0.26 -4.15 12.26
CA LEU A 112 -0.40 -4.09 13.73
C LEU A 112 0.93 -3.77 14.44
N GLU A 113 2.05 -4.23 13.91
CA GLU A 113 3.37 -3.92 14.44
C GLU A 113 3.78 -2.46 14.21
N VAL A 114 3.42 -1.89 13.06
CA VAL A 114 3.82 -0.53 12.68
C VAL A 114 2.86 0.54 13.21
N ALA A 115 1.57 0.23 13.34
CA ALA A 115 0.52 1.19 13.71
C ALA A 115 0.81 2.01 14.99
N PRO A 116 1.43 1.45 16.07
CA PRO A 116 1.77 2.24 17.25
C PRO A 116 2.80 3.36 17.01
N HIS A 117 3.49 3.35 15.87
CA HIS A 117 4.66 4.21 15.60
C HIS A 117 4.44 5.23 14.48
N VAL A 118 3.23 5.27 13.90
CA VAL A 118 2.89 6.15 12.77
C VAL A 118 1.54 6.84 12.98
N ASP A 119 1.34 7.96 12.28
CA ASP A 119 0.09 8.72 12.33
C ASP A 119 -0.93 8.20 11.30
N THR A 120 -0.43 7.65 10.19
CA THR A 120 -1.25 7.22 9.05
C THR A 120 -0.82 5.86 8.51
N ILE A 121 -1.78 4.98 8.33
CA ILE A 121 -1.64 3.71 7.60
C ILE A 121 -2.27 3.89 6.22
N ILE A 122 -1.51 3.59 5.18
CA ILE A 122 -1.96 3.63 3.79
C ILE A 122 -1.96 2.20 3.24
N LEU A 123 -3.14 1.68 2.94
CA LEU A 123 -3.34 0.33 2.39
C LEU A 123 -3.78 0.42 0.93
N LEU A 124 -3.04 -0.25 0.04
CA LEU A 124 -3.41 -0.45 -1.35
C LEU A 124 -3.96 -1.86 -1.50
N SER A 125 -5.26 -2.02 -1.41
CA SER A 125 -6.01 -3.26 -1.62
C SER A 125 -7.51 -2.96 -1.71
N GLY A 126 -8.26 -3.83 -2.40
CA GLY A 126 -9.72 -3.81 -2.41
C GLY A 126 -10.35 -4.90 -1.55
N ASP A 127 -9.54 -5.69 -0.83
CA ASP A 127 -10.00 -6.87 -0.11
C ASP A 127 -10.72 -6.51 1.18
N GLY A 128 -11.97 -6.99 1.29
CA GLY A 128 -12.83 -6.79 2.46
C GLY A 128 -12.30 -7.43 3.75
N ASP A 129 -11.43 -8.43 3.66
CA ASP A 129 -10.89 -9.13 4.82
C ASP A 129 -10.05 -8.22 5.73
N PHE A 130 -9.62 -7.07 5.21
CA PHE A 130 -8.91 -6.04 5.99
C PHE A 130 -9.83 -5.07 6.76
N ASP A 131 -11.16 -5.15 6.65
CA ASP A 131 -12.08 -4.18 7.27
C ASP A 131 -11.96 -4.15 8.80
N ARG A 132 -11.90 -5.32 9.45
CA ARG A 132 -11.72 -5.45 10.89
C ARG A 132 -10.35 -4.94 11.35
N LEU A 133 -9.32 -5.18 10.54
CA LEU A 133 -7.97 -4.70 10.80
C LEU A 133 -7.94 -3.17 10.85
N LEU A 134 -8.50 -2.50 9.85
CA LEU A 134 -8.53 -1.03 9.79
C LEU A 134 -9.35 -0.43 10.94
N THR A 135 -10.50 -1.04 11.25
CA THR A 135 -11.32 -0.64 12.40
C THR A 135 -10.53 -0.72 13.69
N LYS A 136 -9.84 -1.85 13.93
CA LYS A 136 -9.01 -2.04 15.13
C LYS A 136 -7.86 -1.05 15.19
N THR A 137 -7.17 -0.84 14.09
CA THR A 137 -6.03 0.09 13.99
C THR A 137 -6.45 1.52 14.36
N ARG A 138 -7.58 1.98 13.84
CA ARG A 138 -8.13 3.30 14.17
C ARG A 138 -8.52 3.43 15.64
N GLN A 139 -9.18 2.41 16.18
CA GLN A 139 -9.69 2.44 17.56
C GLN A 139 -8.58 2.30 18.59
N GLN A 140 -7.60 1.44 18.34
CA GLN A 140 -6.56 1.11 19.33
C GLN A 140 -5.38 2.08 19.27
N TYR A 141 -4.99 2.54 18.08
CA TYR A 141 -3.77 3.34 17.89
C TYR A 141 -4.05 4.77 17.43
N SER A 142 -5.33 5.14 17.23
CA SER A 142 -5.74 6.46 16.73
C SER A 142 -5.10 6.85 15.40
N CYS A 143 -4.67 5.86 14.60
CA CYS A 143 -4.12 6.10 13.27
C CYS A 143 -5.21 6.52 12.29
N LYS A 144 -4.91 7.49 11.43
CA LYS A 144 -5.67 7.68 10.20
C LYS A 144 -5.42 6.47 9.27
N THR A 145 -6.46 5.95 8.64
CA THR A 145 -6.34 4.87 7.65
C THR A 145 -6.82 5.35 6.30
N ILE A 146 -5.97 5.23 5.27
CA ILE A 146 -6.29 5.59 3.90
C ILE A 146 -6.22 4.32 3.05
N VAL A 147 -7.28 4.05 2.30
CA VAL A 147 -7.35 2.92 1.38
C VAL A 147 -7.32 3.42 -0.06
N PHE A 148 -6.41 2.89 -0.87
CA PHE A 148 -6.40 3.04 -2.32
C PHE A 148 -6.92 1.76 -2.96
N GLY A 149 -7.92 1.88 -3.83
CA GLY A 149 -8.49 0.74 -4.53
C GLY A 149 -9.31 1.14 -5.76
N VAL A 150 -9.53 0.20 -6.66
CA VAL A 150 -10.44 0.39 -7.79
C VAL A 150 -11.87 0.32 -7.25
N ARG A 151 -12.64 1.41 -7.36
CA ARG A 151 -13.92 1.59 -6.66
C ARG A 151 -14.88 0.41 -6.80
N ASN A 152 -15.06 -0.08 -8.03
CA ASN A 152 -16.01 -1.16 -8.32
C ASN A 152 -15.52 -2.56 -7.93
N LEU A 153 -14.23 -2.69 -7.58
CA LEU A 153 -13.57 -3.92 -7.16
C LEU A 153 -13.04 -3.84 -5.73
N THR A 154 -13.51 -2.85 -4.97
CA THR A 154 -13.19 -2.70 -3.54
C THR A 154 -14.44 -2.97 -2.72
N ALA A 155 -14.30 -3.81 -1.70
CA ALA A 155 -15.39 -4.16 -0.79
C ALA A 155 -15.91 -2.92 -0.06
N ASN A 156 -17.24 -2.75 0.00
CA ASN A 156 -17.85 -1.64 0.71
C ASN A 156 -17.52 -1.65 2.22
N SER A 157 -17.36 -2.84 2.82
CA SER A 157 -16.94 -2.98 4.21
C SER A 157 -15.57 -2.35 4.46
N LEU A 158 -14.61 -2.55 3.54
CA LEU A 158 -13.28 -1.95 3.63
C LEU A 158 -13.32 -0.42 3.50
N ILE A 159 -14.10 0.08 2.53
CA ILE A 159 -14.28 1.53 2.34
C ILE A 159 -14.85 2.17 3.60
N ASN A 160 -15.89 1.57 4.18
CA ASN A 160 -16.55 2.08 5.39
C ASN A 160 -15.64 1.99 6.63
N ALA A 161 -14.74 1.01 6.70
CA ALA A 161 -13.79 0.85 7.78
C ALA A 161 -12.63 1.84 7.71
N SER A 162 -12.31 2.41 6.55
CA SER A 162 -11.24 3.38 6.36
C SER A 162 -11.63 4.79 6.85
N SER A 163 -10.62 5.62 7.21
CA SER A 163 -10.83 7.04 7.45
C SER A 163 -11.05 7.80 6.15
N GLU A 164 -10.39 7.33 5.07
CA GLU A 164 -10.43 7.93 3.75
C GLU A 164 -10.29 6.83 2.70
N PHE A 165 -11.07 6.91 1.63
CA PHE A 165 -10.93 6.06 0.46
C PHE A 165 -10.55 6.90 -0.76
N VAL A 166 -9.46 6.52 -1.40
CA VAL A 166 -8.98 7.14 -2.64
C VAL A 166 -9.20 6.17 -3.79
N THR A 167 -10.04 6.58 -4.74
CA THR A 167 -10.30 5.78 -5.93
C THR A 167 -9.07 5.77 -6.84
N ILE A 168 -8.61 4.57 -7.21
CA ILE A 168 -7.64 4.41 -8.29
C ILE A 168 -8.38 4.63 -9.61
N ASP A 169 -8.05 5.73 -10.29
CA ASP A 169 -8.52 6.12 -11.60
C ASP A 169 -7.33 6.31 -12.56
N GLU A 170 -7.57 6.90 -13.74
CA GLU A 170 -6.56 7.02 -14.80
C GLU A 170 -5.30 7.81 -14.38
N GLN A 171 -5.41 8.75 -13.44
CA GLN A 171 -4.26 9.54 -12.97
C GLN A 171 -3.20 8.69 -12.25
N TRP A 172 -3.61 7.54 -11.69
CA TRP A 172 -2.75 6.62 -10.96
C TRP A 172 -2.13 5.52 -11.83
N LEU A 173 -2.34 5.55 -13.14
CA LEU A 173 -1.96 4.48 -14.06
C LEU A 173 -0.81 4.88 -14.99
N LEU A 174 -0.06 3.85 -15.46
CA LEU A 174 0.97 3.98 -16.49
C LEU A 174 0.36 4.07 -17.89
#